data_00e6018fa57f1a182de09ef0ea954977
#
_entry.id   00e6018fa57f1a182de09ef0ea954977
#
_cell.length_a   1.000
_cell.length_b   1.000
_cell.length_c   1.000
_cell.angle_alpha   90.00
_cell.angle_beta   90.00
_cell.angle_gamma   90.00
#
_symmetry.space_group_name_H-M   'P 1'
#
loop_
_entity.id
_entity.type
_entity.pdbx_description
1 polymer ?
#
loop_
_entity_poly.entity_id
_entity_poly.type
_entity_poly.pdbx_seq_one_letter_code
_entity_poly.pdbx_strand_id
1 'polypeptide(L)'
;MNIRLIKDGDYKKVADMIARSVKSSNFSKFYPQCSIDYIQESLDENGVKSRASWTHFYVIEEADKIVACGAIGPYYDRNTESSLFSIFVDEMYQGRGYGRLIIETLEKDEYFLKANRIEVPASMSAIPFYRKMGYEHKNGQLIYDDGHFALEKFNKK
;
A
#
# COMPACT_ATOMS: atom_id res chain seq x y z
N MET A 1 -13.30 -13.15 -7.85
CA MET A 1 -12.49 -12.08 -7.29
C MET A 1 -13.35 -11.16 -6.43
N ASN A 2 -12.92 -10.87 -5.21
CA ASN A 2 -13.68 -10.07 -4.25
C ASN A 2 -12.78 -9.06 -3.57
N ILE A 3 -13.21 -7.79 -3.56
CA ILE A 3 -12.55 -6.70 -2.82
C ILE A 3 -13.39 -6.40 -1.59
N ARG A 4 -12.77 -6.35 -0.43
CA ARG A 4 -13.46 -6.10 0.83
C ARG A 4 -12.51 -5.57 1.90
N LEU A 5 -13.08 -5.05 2.99
CA LEU A 5 -12.28 -4.70 4.15
C LEU A 5 -11.71 -5.96 4.81
N ILE A 6 -10.53 -5.81 5.39
CA ILE A 6 -9.87 -6.86 6.16
C ILE A 6 -10.72 -7.21 7.39
N LYS A 7 -10.67 -8.45 7.81
CA LYS A 7 -11.40 -8.94 9.00
C LYS A 7 -10.50 -9.86 9.81
N ASP A 8 -10.95 -10.21 11.00
CA ASP A 8 -10.27 -11.20 11.84
C ASP A 8 -10.12 -12.51 11.05
N GLY A 9 -8.97 -13.13 11.18
CA GLY A 9 -8.64 -14.32 10.40
C GLY A 9 -7.84 -14.01 9.12
N ASP A 10 -7.82 -12.76 8.67
CA ASP A 10 -7.05 -12.36 7.50
C ASP A 10 -5.62 -11.93 7.81
N TYR A 11 -5.35 -11.50 9.05
CA TYR A 11 -4.09 -10.81 9.38
C TYR A 11 -2.87 -11.66 9.04
N LYS A 12 -2.89 -12.94 9.39
CA LYS A 12 -1.77 -13.82 9.08
C LYS A 12 -1.64 -14.07 7.58
N LYS A 13 -2.75 -14.23 6.88
CA LYS A 13 -2.76 -14.45 5.42
C LYS A 13 -2.18 -13.24 4.69
N VAL A 14 -2.53 -12.03 5.14
CA VAL A 14 -2.00 -10.79 4.58
C VAL A 14 -0.50 -10.68 4.88
N ALA A 15 -0.10 -10.95 6.13
CA ALA A 15 1.30 -10.91 6.52
C ALA A 15 2.14 -11.88 5.69
N ASP A 16 1.65 -13.09 5.48
CA ASP A 16 2.36 -14.09 4.67
C ASP A 16 2.47 -13.65 3.20
N MET A 17 1.43 -13.06 2.65
CA MET A 17 1.44 -12.53 1.28
C MET A 17 2.44 -11.37 1.15
N ILE A 18 2.46 -10.46 2.11
CA ILE A 18 3.43 -9.36 2.12
C ILE A 18 4.86 -9.90 2.19
N ALA A 19 5.09 -10.88 3.06
CA ALA A 19 6.42 -11.49 3.19
C ALA A 19 6.90 -12.10 1.87
N ARG A 20 6.01 -12.76 1.13
CA ARG A 20 6.35 -13.29 -0.19
C ARG A 20 6.66 -12.17 -1.18
N SER A 21 5.87 -11.12 -1.16
CA SER A 21 6.00 -9.99 -2.09
C SER A 21 7.34 -9.27 -1.93
N VAL A 22 7.78 -9.02 -0.71
CA VAL A 22 9.04 -8.29 -0.47
C VAL A 22 10.26 -9.16 -0.76
N LYS A 23 10.11 -10.47 -0.79
CA LYS A 23 11.18 -11.40 -1.19
C LYS A 23 11.25 -11.58 -2.71
N SER A 24 10.26 -11.10 -3.45
CA SER A 24 10.23 -11.24 -4.90
C SER A 24 11.42 -10.52 -5.53
N SER A 25 11.85 -11.01 -6.71
CA SER A 25 12.98 -10.41 -7.42
C SER A 25 12.71 -8.96 -7.82
N ASN A 26 11.45 -8.63 -8.07
CA ASN A 26 11.07 -7.25 -8.44
C ASN A 26 11.26 -6.26 -7.31
N PHE A 27 11.10 -6.71 -6.07
CA PHE A 27 11.29 -5.85 -4.90
C PHE A 27 12.73 -5.96 -4.37
N SER A 28 13.21 -7.18 -4.15
CA SER A 28 14.48 -7.43 -3.45
C SER A 28 15.70 -6.87 -4.18
N LYS A 29 15.63 -6.73 -5.50
CA LYS A 29 16.77 -6.21 -6.26
C LYS A 29 17.01 -4.70 -6.05
N PHE A 30 16.05 -3.98 -5.47
CA PHE A 30 16.17 -2.55 -5.20
C PHE A 30 16.43 -2.23 -3.72
N TYR A 31 16.36 -3.23 -2.84
CA TYR A 31 16.44 -3.01 -1.40
C TYR A 31 17.43 -3.95 -0.75
N PRO A 32 18.23 -3.48 0.23
CA PRO A 32 19.09 -4.38 0.99
C PRO A 32 18.26 -5.29 1.89
N GLN A 33 18.86 -6.40 2.31
CA GLN A 33 18.18 -7.40 3.13
C GLN A 33 17.63 -6.80 4.44
N CYS A 34 18.33 -5.87 5.05
CA CYS A 34 17.86 -5.23 6.28
C CYS A 34 16.54 -4.48 6.10
N SER A 35 16.32 -3.86 4.94
CA SER A 35 15.05 -3.19 4.64
C SER A 35 13.92 -4.19 4.46
N ILE A 36 14.21 -5.31 3.80
CA ILE A 36 13.25 -6.40 3.61
C ILE A 36 12.87 -6.98 4.97
N ASP A 37 13.85 -7.24 5.83
CA ASP A 37 13.62 -7.76 7.18
C ASP A 37 12.76 -6.81 8.01
N TYR A 38 13.03 -5.49 7.90
CA TYR A 38 12.24 -4.49 8.62
C TYR A 38 10.77 -4.50 8.18
N ILE A 39 10.51 -4.60 6.89
CA ILE A 39 9.13 -4.67 6.38
C ILE A 39 8.44 -5.93 6.89
N GLN A 40 9.12 -7.06 6.84
CA GLN A 40 8.55 -8.33 7.30
C GLN A 40 8.23 -8.31 8.80
N GLU A 41 9.09 -7.71 9.60
CA GLU A 41 8.87 -7.58 11.03
C GLU A 41 7.76 -6.59 11.36
N SER A 42 7.72 -5.44 10.66
CA SER A 42 6.71 -4.41 10.90
C SER A 42 5.33 -4.82 10.42
N LEU A 43 5.24 -5.68 9.42
CA LEU A 43 3.98 -6.15 8.84
C LEU A 43 3.82 -7.67 9.00
N ASP A 44 4.23 -8.18 10.16
CA ASP A 44 3.84 -9.52 10.59
C ASP A 44 2.34 -9.50 10.96
N GLU A 45 1.83 -10.61 11.46
CA GLU A 45 0.41 -10.70 11.82
C GLU A 45 -0.04 -9.57 12.74
N ASN A 46 0.74 -9.30 13.79
CA ASN A 46 0.42 -8.23 14.73
C ASN A 46 0.54 -6.84 14.11
N GLY A 47 1.53 -6.65 13.24
CA GLY A 47 1.73 -5.39 12.52
C GLY A 47 0.58 -5.09 11.58
N VAL A 48 0.08 -6.09 10.86
CA VAL A 48 -1.09 -5.94 9.99
C VAL A 48 -2.32 -5.59 10.81
N LYS A 49 -2.54 -6.30 11.92
CA LYS A 49 -3.65 -6.02 12.82
C LYS A 49 -3.59 -4.59 13.35
N SER A 50 -2.41 -4.16 13.78
CA SER A 50 -2.20 -2.80 14.29
C SER A 50 -2.52 -1.76 13.21
N ARG A 51 -2.01 -1.95 11.99
CA ARG A 51 -2.28 -1.04 10.87
C ARG A 51 -3.77 -0.98 10.57
N ALA A 52 -4.45 -2.12 10.56
CA ALA A 52 -5.87 -2.19 10.30
C ALA A 52 -6.71 -1.50 11.37
N SER A 53 -6.19 -1.35 12.58
CA SER A 53 -6.94 -0.73 13.69
C SER A 53 -7.16 0.77 13.53
N TRP A 54 -6.34 1.46 12.71
CA TRP A 54 -6.46 2.91 12.54
C TRP A 54 -6.54 3.37 11.08
N THR A 55 -6.65 2.41 10.15
CA THR A 55 -6.83 2.68 8.72
C THR A 55 -8.06 1.92 8.23
N HIS A 56 -8.47 2.23 7.00
CA HIS A 56 -9.36 1.35 6.25
C HIS A 56 -8.46 0.44 5.39
N PHE A 57 -8.39 -0.81 5.79
CA PHE A 57 -7.49 -1.80 5.19
C PHE A 57 -8.30 -2.74 4.30
N TYR A 58 -7.99 -2.73 3.00
CA TYR A 58 -8.72 -3.54 2.02
C TYR A 58 -7.87 -4.71 1.55
N VAL A 59 -8.54 -5.79 1.20
CA VAL A 59 -7.89 -6.98 0.63
C VAL A 59 -8.62 -7.38 -0.64
N ILE A 60 -7.89 -8.00 -1.56
CA ILE A 60 -8.48 -8.68 -2.72
C ILE A 60 -8.33 -10.17 -2.46
N GLU A 61 -9.46 -10.87 -2.54
CA GLU A 61 -9.53 -12.30 -2.35
C GLU A 61 -9.87 -12.98 -3.68
N GLU A 62 -9.13 -14.02 -4.01
CA GLU A 62 -9.38 -14.82 -5.20
C GLU A 62 -9.18 -16.29 -4.84
N ALA A 63 -10.20 -17.13 -5.09
CA ALA A 63 -10.16 -18.57 -4.78
C ALA A 63 -9.71 -18.83 -3.33
N ASP A 64 -10.30 -18.11 -2.39
CA ASP A 64 -10.01 -18.19 -0.95
C ASP A 64 -8.58 -17.80 -0.56
N LYS A 65 -7.84 -17.15 -1.47
CA LYS A 65 -6.51 -16.60 -1.19
C LYS A 65 -6.55 -15.09 -1.21
N ILE A 66 -5.81 -14.47 -0.29
CA ILE A 66 -5.60 -13.03 -0.35
C ILE A 66 -4.41 -12.77 -1.27
N VAL A 67 -4.66 -12.05 -2.36
CA VAL A 67 -3.70 -11.84 -3.43
C VAL A 67 -3.22 -10.40 -3.54
N ALA A 68 -3.88 -9.47 -2.86
CA ALA A 68 -3.46 -8.07 -2.84
C ALA A 68 -4.04 -7.38 -1.61
N CYS A 69 -3.42 -6.28 -1.22
CA CYS A 69 -3.93 -5.45 -0.13
C CYS A 69 -3.53 -4.00 -0.31
N GLY A 70 -4.20 -3.12 0.43
CA GLY A 70 -3.86 -1.71 0.51
C GLY A 70 -4.70 -1.04 1.56
N ALA A 71 -4.17 0.01 2.17
CA ALA A 71 -4.85 0.72 3.24
C ALA A 71 -4.77 2.23 3.02
N ILE A 72 -5.72 2.94 3.61
CA ILE A 72 -5.73 4.40 3.62
C ILE A 72 -6.09 4.87 5.02
N GLY A 73 -5.44 5.91 5.49
CA GLY A 73 -5.69 6.50 6.78
C GLY A 73 -5.17 7.92 6.85
N PRO A 74 -5.26 8.56 8.02
CA PRO A 74 -4.78 9.93 8.15
C PRO A 74 -3.27 10.00 7.99
N TYR A 75 -2.80 11.10 7.36
CA TYR A 75 -1.38 11.40 7.27
C TYR A 75 -0.97 12.10 8.56
N TYR A 76 -0.31 11.34 9.44
CA TYR A 76 -0.06 11.75 10.84
C TYR A 76 -1.39 12.14 11.49
N ASP A 77 -1.45 13.22 12.25
CA ASP A 77 -2.67 13.66 12.92
C ASP A 77 -3.46 14.72 12.14
N ARG A 78 -3.29 14.76 10.81
CA ARG A 78 -3.89 15.80 9.98
C ARG A 78 -5.28 15.39 9.51
N ASN A 79 -6.25 16.30 9.65
CA ASN A 79 -7.63 16.07 9.22
C ASN A 79 -7.82 16.22 7.71
N THR A 80 -6.93 16.97 7.04
CA THR A 80 -7.08 17.35 5.65
C THR A 80 -6.16 16.59 4.72
N GLU A 81 -5.34 15.70 5.27
CA GLU A 81 -4.41 14.90 4.48
C GLU A 81 -4.52 13.44 4.88
N SER A 82 -4.38 12.58 3.88
CA SER A 82 -4.40 11.13 4.06
C SER A 82 -3.17 10.51 3.43
N SER A 83 -2.89 9.28 3.80
CA SER A 83 -1.80 8.53 3.20
C SER A 83 -2.26 7.12 2.85
N LEU A 84 -1.73 6.60 1.77
CA LEU A 84 -1.87 5.19 1.42
C LEU A 84 -0.79 4.41 2.13
N PHE A 85 -1.11 3.19 2.51
CA PHE A 85 -0.20 2.32 3.27
C PHE A 85 -0.31 0.89 2.77
N SER A 86 0.80 0.15 2.89
CA SER A 86 0.81 -1.31 2.78
C SER A 86 0.17 -1.83 1.49
N ILE A 87 0.52 -1.22 0.36
CA ILE A 87 0.00 -1.65 -0.94
C ILE A 87 0.92 -2.73 -1.49
N PHE A 88 0.40 -3.96 -1.56
CA PHE A 88 1.15 -5.11 -2.03
C PHE A 88 0.27 -5.98 -2.93
N VAL A 89 0.88 -6.55 -3.96
CA VAL A 89 0.25 -7.56 -4.81
C VAL A 89 1.14 -8.79 -4.80
N ASP A 90 0.54 -9.95 -4.56
CA ASP A 90 1.28 -11.22 -4.57
C ASP A 90 2.00 -11.38 -5.92
N GLU A 91 3.26 -11.81 -5.88
CA GLU A 91 4.10 -11.94 -7.07
C GLU A 91 3.42 -12.75 -8.18
N MET A 92 2.71 -13.81 -7.81
CA MET A 92 2.01 -14.67 -8.77
C MET A 92 0.82 -13.98 -9.44
N TYR A 93 0.39 -12.85 -8.94
CA TYR A 93 -0.78 -12.13 -9.42
C TYR A 93 -0.47 -10.73 -9.97
N GLN A 94 0.80 -10.37 -10.06
CA GLN A 94 1.21 -9.10 -10.64
C GLN A 94 0.96 -9.09 -12.14
N GLY A 95 0.78 -7.89 -12.71
CA GLY A 95 0.49 -7.73 -14.12
C GLY A 95 -0.94 -8.03 -14.53
N ARG A 96 -1.85 -8.21 -13.58
CA ARG A 96 -3.27 -8.52 -13.84
C ARG A 96 -4.22 -7.39 -13.46
N GLY A 97 -3.70 -6.22 -13.12
CA GLY A 97 -4.52 -5.06 -12.78
C GLY A 97 -4.96 -4.97 -11.32
N TYR A 98 -4.47 -5.83 -10.43
CA TYR A 98 -4.88 -5.81 -9.03
C TYR A 98 -4.36 -4.58 -8.29
N GLY A 99 -3.15 -4.12 -8.59
CA GLY A 99 -2.63 -2.89 -8.01
C GLY A 99 -3.51 -1.70 -8.36
N ARG A 100 -3.90 -1.59 -9.62
CA ARG A 100 -4.82 -0.55 -10.08
C ARG A 100 -6.17 -0.63 -9.36
N LEU A 101 -6.69 -1.83 -9.21
CA LEU A 101 -7.98 -2.05 -8.55
C LEU A 101 -7.92 -1.64 -7.07
N ILE A 102 -6.82 -1.92 -6.40
CA ILE A 102 -6.59 -1.45 -5.01
C ILE A 102 -6.61 0.08 -4.97
N ILE A 103 -5.83 0.74 -5.84
CA ILE A 103 -5.79 2.21 -5.84
C ILE A 103 -7.18 2.79 -6.12
N GLU A 104 -7.89 2.28 -7.09
CA GLU A 104 -9.25 2.75 -7.41
C GLU A 104 -10.20 2.57 -6.23
N THR A 105 -10.06 1.49 -5.49
CA THR A 105 -10.86 1.25 -4.29
C THR A 105 -10.53 2.25 -3.19
N LEU A 106 -9.24 2.48 -2.94
CA LEU A 106 -8.81 3.45 -1.94
C LEU A 106 -9.24 4.88 -2.31
N GLU A 107 -9.28 5.20 -3.60
CA GLU A 107 -9.69 6.53 -4.06
C GLU A 107 -11.19 6.79 -3.92
N LYS A 108 -11.97 5.76 -3.62
CA LYS A 108 -13.40 5.89 -3.31
C LYS A 108 -13.67 5.90 -1.81
N ASP A 109 -12.65 5.65 -1.00
CA ASP A 109 -12.78 5.63 0.44
C ASP A 109 -12.98 7.04 1.00
N GLU A 110 -13.69 7.15 2.13
CA GLU A 110 -13.97 8.45 2.74
C GLU A 110 -12.70 9.21 3.14
N TYR A 111 -11.63 8.51 3.55
CA TYR A 111 -10.36 9.16 3.84
C TYR A 111 -9.76 9.85 2.62
N PHE A 112 -9.93 9.25 1.44
CA PHE A 112 -9.49 9.88 0.20
C PHE A 112 -10.38 11.08 -0.15
N LEU A 113 -11.70 10.87 -0.09
CA LEU A 113 -12.66 11.87 -0.56
C LEU A 113 -12.65 13.14 0.27
N LYS A 114 -12.40 13.05 1.56
CA LYS A 114 -12.34 14.21 2.44
C LYS A 114 -10.98 14.91 2.45
N ALA A 115 -9.93 14.25 1.98
CA ALA A 115 -8.58 14.80 2.01
C ALA A 115 -8.34 15.79 0.87
N ASN A 116 -7.55 16.81 1.13
CA ASN A 116 -7.09 17.74 0.10
C ASN A 116 -5.84 17.19 -0.59
N ARG A 117 -5.02 16.43 0.14
CA ARG A 117 -3.78 15.85 -0.34
C ARG A 117 -3.65 14.43 0.17
N ILE A 118 -3.20 13.54 -0.71
CA ILE A 118 -2.95 12.14 -0.37
C ILE A 118 -1.49 11.85 -0.69
N GLU A 119 -0.78 11.28 0.28
CA GLU A 119 0.61 10.87 0.10
C GLU A 119 0.68 9.35 -0.06
N VAL A 120 1.65 8.88 -0.84
CA VAL A 120 1.97 7.47 -0.90
C VAL A 120 3.48 7.27 -0.78
N PRO A 121 3.92 6.46 0.20
CA PRO A 121 5.32 6.05 0.27
C PRO A 121 5.56 4.93 -0.74
N ALA A 122 6.27 5.23 -1.80
CA ALA A 122 6.44 4.30 -2.92
C ALA A 122 7.82 3.66 -2.91
N SER A 123 7.88 2.36 -3.22
CA SER A 123 9.14 1.71 -3.54
C SER A 123 9.64 2.24 -4.89
N MET A 124 10.95 2.18 -5.11
CA MET A 124 11.53 2.65 -6.37
C MET A 124 10.87 1.97 -7.59
N SER A 125 10.65 0.68 -7.51
CA SER A 125 10.06 -0.08 -8.61
C SER A 125 8.60 0.29 -8.88
N ALA A 126 7.90 0.85 -7.91
CA ALA A 126 6.49 1.20 -8.02
C ALA A 126 6.24 2.64 -8.49
N ILE A 127 7.27 3.48 -8.54
CA ILE A 127 7.10 4.88 -8.94
C ILE A 127 6.39 5.01 -10.30
N PRO A 128 6.79 4.31 -11.37
CA PRO A 128 6.08 4.45 -12.64
C PRO A 128 4.60 4.09 -12.56
N PHE A 129 4.26 3.10 -11.76
CA PHE A 129 2.87 2.69 -11.54
C PHE A 129 2.08 3.82 -10.90
N TYR A 130 2.58 4.39 -9.79
CA TYR A 130 1.86 5.48 -9.11
C TYR A 130 1.74 6.71 -9.96
N ARG A 131 2.77 7.02 -10.78
CA ARG A 131 2.69 8.15 -11.69
C ARG A 131 1.60 7.96 -12.73
N LYS A 132 1.42 6.74 -13.25
CA LYS A 132 0.30 6.44 -14.15
C LYS A 132 -1.05 6.60 -13.47
N MET A 133 -1.11 6.39 -12.15
CA MET A 133 -2.33 6.57 -11.38
C MET A 133 -2.58 8.03 -10.99
N GLY A 134 -1.72 8.95 -11.42
CA GLY A 134 -1.91 10.38 -11.19
C GLY A 134 -1.15 10.95 -10.00
N TYR A 135 -0.26 10.16 -9.39
CA TYR A 135 0.58 10.63 -8.28
C TYR A 135 1.87 11.20 -8.84
N GLU A 136 2.36 12.29 -8.25
CA GLU A 136 3.60 12.93 -8.65
C GLU A 136 4.55 13.02 -7.46
N HIS A 137 5.84 13.22 -7.74
CA HIS A 137 6.83 13.39 -6.68
C HIS A 137 6.45 14.54 -5.77
N LYS A 138 6.57 14.32 -4.46
CA LYS A 138 6.22 15.33 -3.46
C LYS A 138 7.03 16.61 -3.69
N ASN A 139 6.33 17.74 -3.79
CA ASN A 139 6.93 19.04 -4.11
C ASN A 139 7.72 19.03 -5.43
N GLY A 140 7.42 18.11 -6.33
CA GLY A 140 8.13 17.98 -7.59
C GLY A 140 9.55 17.43 -7.46
N GLN A 141 9.91 16.88 -6.31
CA GLN A 141 11.27 16.44 -6.01
C GLN A 141 11.33 14.94 -5.72
N LEU A 142 12.43 14.31 -6.09
CA LEU A 142 12.68 12.92 -5.75
C LEU A 142 13.19 12.87 -4.30
N ILE A 143 12.26 12.67 -3.36
CA ILE A 143 12.56 12.67 -1.93
C ILE A 143 12.63 11.22 -1.44
N TYR A 144 13.82 10.79 -1.03
CA TYR A 144 14.03 9.49 -0.41
C TYR A 144 13.93 9.64 1.10
N ASP A 145 13.04 8.89 1.72
CA ASP A 145 12.83 8.95 3.16
C ASP A 145 12.55 7.57 3.70
N ASP A 146 13.41 7.10 4.59
CA ASP A 146 13.23 5.84 5.34
C ASP A 146 12.88 4.63 4.45
N GLY A 147 13.62 4.47 3.35
CA GLY A 147 13.49 3.31 2.47
C GLY A 147 12.46 3.45 1.37
N HIS A 148 11.82 4.61 1.22
CA HIS A 148 10.82 4.81 0.17
C HIS A 148 10.86 6.24 -0.36
N PHE A 149 10.14 6.46 -1.45
CA PHE A 149 10.02 7.76 -2.10
C PHE A 149 8.63 8.32 -1.88
N ALA A 150 8.54 9.61 -1.56
CA ALA A 150 7.25 10.26 -1.31
C ALA A 150 6.63 10.75 -2.61
N LEU A 151 5.43 10.26 -2.91
CA LEU A 151 4.59 10.74 -4.00
C LEU A 151 3.31 11.30 -3.43
N GLU A 152 2.65 12.16 -4.18
CA GLU A 152 1.42 12.80 -3.70
C GLU A 152 0.43 13.04 -4.83
N LYS A 153 -0.84 13.16 -4.44
CA LYS A 153 -1.93 13.51 -5.32
C LYS A 153 -2.83 14.52 -4.61
N PHE A 154 -3.22 15.56 -5.29
CA PHE A 154 -4.14 16.55 -4.74
C PHE A 154 -5.54 16.25 -5.21
N ASN A 155 -6.46 16.25 -4.26
CA ASN A 155 -7.86 16.01 -4.54
C ASN A 155 -8.53 17.34 -4.83
N LYS A 156 -8.99 17.51 -6.05
CA LYS A 156 -9.69 18.75 -6.46
C LYS A 156 -11.14 18.67 -6.00
N LYS A 157 -11.48 19.52 -5.07
CA LYS A 157 -12.85 19.64 -4.59
C LYS A 157 -13.54 20.84 -5.21
#